data_4c3319cbe538cc80fb3133cd2fdc3b34
#
_entry.id   4c3319cbe538cc80fb3133cd2fdc3b34
#
_cell.length_a   1.000
_cell.length_b   1.000
_cell.length_c   1.000
_cell.angle_alpha   90.00
_cell.angle_beta   90.00
_cell.angle_gamma   90.00
#
_symmetry.space_group_name_H-M   'P 1'
#
loop_
_entity.id
_entity.type
_entity.pdbx_description
1 polymer ?
#
loop_
_entity_poly.entity_id
_entity_poly.type
_entity_poly.pdbx_seq_one_letter_code
_entity_poly.pdbx_strand_id
1 'polypeptide(L)' 'MGEFLWMAVTADEYELPIAVADTSIELGKMLGVSDSTIAVSIKKKFDGRRNGYRYLKVENIDND' A
#
# COMPACT_ATOMS: atom_id res chain seq x y z
N MET A 1 10.74 -7.97 -13.02
CA MET A 1 10.39 -8.24 -11.79
C MET A 1 9.85 -7.09 -11.05
N GLY A 2 9.08 -7.08 -10.06
CA GLY A 2 8.64 -5.95 -9.30
C GLY A 2 7.90 -4.91 -10.11
N GLU A 3 6.92 -5.31 -10.88
CA GLU A 3 6.20 -4.37 -11.72
C GLU A 3 5.39 -3.37 -10.92
N PHE A 4 5.11 -3.69 -9.68
CA PHE A 4 4.36 -2.82 -8.80
C PHE A 4 5.00 -2.76 -7.44
N LEU A 5 4.85 -1.62 -6.79
CA LEU A 5 5.21 -1.48 -5.39
C LEU A 5 3.94 -1.27 -4.59
N TRP A 6 3.87 -1.92 -3.45
CA TRP A 6 2.73 -1.81 -2.56
C TRP A 6 3.14 -0.95 -1.38
N MET A 7 2.39 0.11 -1.11
CA MET A 7 2.75 1.09 -0.10
C MET A 7 1.61 1.33 0.86
N ALA A 8 1.98 1.69 2.07
CA ALA A 8 1.04 2.28 3.03
C ALA A 8 1.52 3.70 3.29
N VAL A 9 0.62 4.66 3.20
CA VAL A 9 0.95 6.07 3.42
C VAL A 9 -0.02 6.62 4.45
N THR A 10 0.35 7.74 5.07
CA THR A 10 -0.54 8.39 6.03
C THR A 10 -1.80 8.85 5.32
N ALA A 11 -2.93 8.77 6.03
CA ALA A 11 -4.23 9.15 5.46
C ALA A 11 -4.51 10.62 5.68
N ASP A 12 -3.60 11.45 5.20
CA ASP A 12 -3.74 12.89 5.32
C ASP A 12 -3.21 13.54 4.05
N GLU A 13 -3.12 14.84 4.03
CA GLU A 13 -2.69 15.56 2.85
C GLU A 13 -1.22 15.32 2.50
N TYR A 14 -0.43 14.87 3.44
CA TYR A 14 0.99 14.66 3.22
C TYR A 14 1.31 13.31 2.60
N GLU A 15 0.49 12.32 2.83
CA GLU A 15 0.66 10.97 2.29
C GLU A 15 2.09 10.46 2.47
N LEU A 16 2.58 10.57 3.69
CA LEU A 16 3.95 10.14 3.97
C LEU A 16 4.06 8.62 3.97
N PRO A 17 5.10 8.06 3.37
CA PRO A 17 5.23 6.60 3.33
C PRO A 17 5.45 6.02 4.71
N ILE A 18 4.66 5.02 5.04
CA ILE A 18 4.78 4.27 6.29
C ILE A 18 5.55 2.98 6.04
N ALA A 19 5.24 2.31 4.95
CA ALA A 19 5.86 1.04 4.59
C ALA A 19 5.78 0.85 3.08
N VAL A 20 6.78 0.18 2.53
CA VAL A 20 6.83 -0.13 1.11
C VAL A 20 7.29 -1.56 0.96
N ALA A 21 6.65 -2.31 0.08
CA ALA A 21 7.01 -3.70 -0.17
C ALA A 21 6.78 -4.07 -1.63
N ASP A 22 7.45 -5.12 -2.07
CA ASP A 22 7.32 -5.59 -3.44
C ASP A 22 6.04 -6.38 -3.67
N THR A 23 5.45 -6.91 -2.61
CA THR A 23 4.22 -7.68 -2.70
C THR A 23 3.27 -7.27 -1.60
N SER A 24 1.97 -7.53 -1.84
CA SER A 24 0.97 -7.25 -0.82
C SER A 24 1.14 -8.16 0.40
N ILE A 25 1.66 -9.36 0.18
CA ILE A 25 1.89 -10.29 1.28
C ILE A 25 2.95 -9.71 2.23
N GLU A 26 4.04 -9.20 1.68
CA GLU A 26 5.08 -8.60 2.50
C GLU A 26 4.60 -7.35 3.20
N LEU A 27 3.85 -6.51 2.48
CA LEU A 27 3.31 -5.31 3.10
C LEU A 27 2.39 -5.68 4.25
N GLY A 28 1.58 -6.72 4.07
CA GLY A 28 0.70 -7.20 5.12
C GLY A 28 1.47 -7.66 6.35
N LYS A 29 2.58 -8.34 6.14
CA LYS A 29 3.42 -8.78 7.26
C LYS A 29 4.01 -7.60 8.01
N MET A 30 4.40 -6.57 7.30
CA MET A 30 4.96 -5.37 7.92
C MET A 30 3.94 -4.65 8.78
N LEU A 31 2.68 -4.67 8.36
CA LEU A 31 1.62 -3.94 9.04
C LEU A 31 0.73 -4.80 9.92
N GLY A 32 0.93 -6.13 9.90
CA GLY A 32 0.12 -7.02 10.70
C GLY A 32 -1.28 -7.23 10.16
N VAL A 33 -1.47 -7.13 8.84
CA VAL A 33 -2.77 -7.35 8.21
C VAL A 33 -2.61 -8.39 7.10
N SER A 34 -3.74 -8.92 6.64
CA SER A 34 -3.70 -9.91 5.55
C SER A 34 -3.55 -9.21 4.21
N ASP A 35 -2.98 -9.92 3.24
CA ASP A 35 -2.85 -9.37 1.90
C ASP A 35 -4.21 -9.12 1.26
N SER A 36 -5.21 -9.92 1.61
CA SER A 36 -6.57 -9.70 1.12
C SER A 36 -7.10 -8.35 1.57
N THR A 37 -6.84 -7.97 2.81
CA THR A 37 -7.26 -6.67 3.33
C THR A 37 -6.67 -5.54 2.50
N ILE A 38 -5.39 -5.65 2.16
CA ILE A 38 -4.72 -4.63 1.36
C ILE A 38 -5.32 -4.57 -0.04
N ALA A 39 -5.50 -5.72 -0.68
CA ALA A 39 -6.04 -5.76 -2.04
C ALA A 39 -7.45 -5.18 -2.10
N VAL A 40 -8.30 -5.52 -1.13
CA VAL A 40 -9.65 -5.01 -1.09
C VAL A 40 -9.66 -3.50 -0.85
N SER A 41 -8.79 -3.03 0.03
CA SER A 41 -8.72 -1.59 0.32
C SER A 41 -8.33 -0.79 -0.91
N ILE A 42 -7.38 -1.30 -1.68
CA ILE A 42 -6.96 -0.62 -2.91
C ILE A 42 -8.08 -0.67 -3.94
N LYS A 43 -8.71 -1.82 -4.09
CA LYS A 43 -9.76 -1.99 -5.08
C LYS A 43 -10.95 -1.08 -4.79
N LYS A 44 -11.31 -0.92 -3.51
CA LYS A 44 -12.43 -0.10 -3.11
C LYS A 44 -12.05 1.35 -2.84
N LYS A 45 -10.76 1.66 -2.94
CA LYS A 45 -10.26 3.02 -2.75
C LYS A 45 -10.63 3.61 -1.40
N PHE A 46 -10.46 2.82 -0.36
CA PHE A 46 -10.70 3.31 1.00
C PHE A 46 -9.74 4.46 1.29
N ASP A 47 -10.24 5.49 1.97
CA ASP A 47 -9.44 6.66 2.27
C ASP A 47 -8.52 6.48 3.47
N GLY A 48 -8.69 5.41 4.22
CA GLY A 48 -7.80 5.10 5.33
C GLY A 48 -8.08 5.84 6.61
N ARG A 49 -9.17 6.58 6.67
CA ARG A 49 -9.47 7.36 7.88
C ARG A 49 -9.60 6.50 9.12
N ARG A 50 -10.12 5.30 8.94
CA ARG A 50 -10.33 4.38 10.04
C ARG A 50 -9.02 3.87 10.63
N ASN A 51 -8.07 3.58 9.76
CA ASN A 51 -6.80 2.97 10.15
C ASN A 51 -5.69 3.97 10.35
N GLY A 52 -5.87 5.19 9.91
CA GLY A 52 -4.82 6.19 9.99
C GLY A 52 -3.84 6.10 8.83
N TYR A 53 -4.04 5.19 7.90
CA TYR A 53 -3.18 5.08 6.73
C TYR A 53 -3.97 4.49 5.56
N ARG A 54 -3.43 4.66 4.39
CA ARG A 54 -4.06 4.27 3.14
C ARG A 54 -3.10 3.41 2.35
N TYR A 55 -3.62 2.45 1.61
CA TYR A 55 -2.79 1.57 0.79
C TYR A 55 -2.77 2.05 -0.64
N LEU A 56 -1.60 1.99 -1.26
CA LEU A 56 -1.43 2.36 -2.67
C LEU A 56 -0.68 1.26 -3.39
N LYS A 57 -1.00 1.12 -4.67
CA LYS A 57 -0.27 0.23 -5.55
C LYS A 57 0.32 1.09 -6.64
N VAL A 58 1.63 1.20 -6.66
CA VAL A 58 2.34 2.10 -7.57
C VAL A 58 3.06 1.27 -8.62
N GLU A 59 2.88 1.65 -9.86
CA GLU A 59 3.55 0.96 -10.95
C GLU A 59 5.04 1.31 -10.92
N ASN A 60 5.86 0.28 -10.92
CA ASN A 60 7.30 0.48 -10.90
C ASN A 60 7.79 0.51 -12.33
N ILE A 61 7.91 1.68 -12.89
CA ILE A 61 8.35 1.85 -14.26
C ILE A 61 9.85 1.94 -14.29
N ASP A 62 10.45 0.99 -14.97
CA ASP A 62 11.89 0.97 -15.10
C ASP A 62 12.25 1.66 -16.39
N ASN A 63 12.74 2.87 -16.29
CA ASN A 63 13.03 3.67 -17.47
C ASN A 63 14.48 3.62 -17.84
N ASP A 64 14.93 2.59 -18.29
CA ASP A 64 16.32 2.59 -18.73
C ASP A 64 16.50 3.00 -20.13
#